data_ec267598ef2ed4bbf1cb372dd00fb427
#
_entry.id   ec267598ef2ed4bbf1cb372dd00fb427
#
_cell.length_a   1.000
_cell.length_b   1.000
_cell.length_c   1.000
_cell.angle_alpha   90.00
_cell.angle_beta   90.00
_cell.angle_gamma   90.00
#
_symmetry.space_group_name_H-M   'P 1'
#
loop_
_entity.id
_entity.type
_entity.pdbx_description
1 polymer ?
#
loop_
_entity_poly.entity_id
_entity_poly.type
_entity_poly.pdbx_seq_one_letter_code
_entity_poly.pdbx_strand_id
1 'polypeptide(L)'
;MKDLLKTGLVLATCFAATFGILIATGLLQRDDVVRWLEYAEQIDAWLVATIVIALLVADLFIAVPTMTVTVLAGYFLGPLGGALAAGTGMITAGAMGYGISTKFGRSVLRRIISDEERLSEMEQVFSRYGLVVLMICRAMPILPEVSCCLAGVTRMRFVKFGFGYLIGTVPYVIVCAWLGAQSSATDPMPAIWGAATVSVVMWLCWFFLIRHHRRSHRRV
;
A
#
# COMPACT_ATOMS: atom_id res chain seq x y z
N MET A 1 -19.07 4.34 -13.19
CA MET A 1 -19.33 4.21 -11.76
C MET A 1 -19.86 2.83 -11.36
N LYS A 2 -20.83 2.25 -12.07
CA LYS A 2 -21.36 0.90 -11.75
C LYS A 2 -20.29 -0.21 -11.87
N ASP A 3 -19.39 -0.10 -12.83
CA ASP A 3 -18.33 -1.10 -13.05
C ASP A 3 -17.20 -1.02 -12.00
N LEU A 4 -16.85 0.18 -11.56
CA LEU A 4 -15.93 0.38 -10.42
C LEU A 4 -16.51 -0.17 -9.11
N LEU A 5 -17.83 0.01 -8.90
CA LEU A 5 -18.51 -0.52 -7.73
C LEU A 5 -18.56 -2.06 -7.77
N LYS A 6 -18.84 -2.64 -8.96
CA LYS A 6 -18.82 -4.09 -9.16
C LYS A 6 -17.43 -4.68 -8.93
N THR A 7 -16.38 -4.06 -9.49
CA THR A 7 -15.00 -4.53 -9.29
C THR A 7 -14.59 -4.44 -7.82
N GLY A 8 -14.93 -3.36 -7.14
CA GLY A 8 -14.70 -3.22 -5.70
C GLY A 8 -15.47 -4.24 -4.86
N LEU A 9 -16.71 -4.55 -5.24
CA LEU A 9 -17.53 -5.57 -4.56
C LEU A 9 -16.95 -6.98 -4.78
N VAL A 10 -16.52 -7.31 -6.01
CA VAL A 10 -15.89 -8.60 -6.33
C VAL A 10 -14.59 -8.77 -5.53
N LEU A 11 -13.73 -7.75 -5.49
CA LEU A 11 -12.51 -7.77 -4.69
C LEU A 11 -12.79 -7.94 -3.20
N ALA A 12 -13.76 -7.20 -2.66
CA ALA A 12 -14.17 -7.33 -1.26
C ALA A 12 -14.74 -8.71 -0.95
N THR A 13 -15.52 -9.29 -1.88
CA THR A 13 -16.08 -10.63 -1.73
C THR A 13 -15.00 -11.72 -1.81
N CYS A 14 -14.02 -11.60 -2.72
CA CYS A 14 -12.87 -12.48 -2.78
C CYS A 14 -12.04 -12.42 -1.49
N PHE A 15 -11.79 -11.22 -0.97
CA PHE A 15 -11.06 -11.03 0.30
C PHE A 15 -11.83 -11.64 1.48
N ALA A 16 -13.13 -11.37 1.58
CA ALA A 16 -13.99 -11.94 2.62
C ALA A 16 -14.09 -13.47 2.51
N ALA A 17 -14.18 -14.02 1.30
CA ALA A 17 -14.20 -15.46 1.07
C ALA A 17 -12.87 -16.12 1.48
N THR A 18 -11.74 -15.53 1.12
CA THR A 18 -10.40 -16.03 1.51
C THR A 18 -10.25 -16.02 3.04
N PHE A 19 -10.66 -14.94 3.69
CA PHE A 19 -10.64 -14.82 5.16
C PHE A 19 -11.61 -15.81 5.82
N GLY A 20 -12.81 -15.98 5.25
CA GLY A 20 -13.80 -16.94 5.71
C GLY A 20 -13.32 -18.38 5.59
N ILE A 21 -12.63 -18.75 4.51
CA ILE A 21 -12.03 -20.06 4.32
C ILE A 21 -10.92 -20.31 5.35
N LEU A 22 -10.04 -19.33 5.59
CA LEU A 22 -8.97 -19.43 6.58
C LEU A 22 -9.49 -19.61 8.01
N ILE A 23 -10.60 -18.97 8.36
CA ILE A 23 -11.27 -19.16 9.65
C ILE A 23 -11.97 -20.53 9.69
N ALA A 24 -12.68 -20.92 8.63
CA ALA A 24 -13.42 -22.19 8.57
C ALA A 24 -12.53 -23.43 8.54
N THR A 25 -11.32 -23.33 7.99
CA THR A 25 -10.31 -24.40 7.97
C THR A 25 -9.58 -24.55 9.30
N GLY A 26 -9.84 -23.68 10.28
CA GLY A 26 -9.17 -23.73 11.60
C GLY A 26 -7.67 -23.37 11.56
N LEU A 27 -7.16 -22.92 10.41
CA LEU A 27 -5.77 -22.47 10.24
C LEU A 27 -5.47 -21.16 10.98
N LEU A 28 -6.50 -20.44 11.41
CA LEU A 28 -6.45 -19.23 12.22
C LEU A 28 -7.21 -19.45 13.55
N GLN A 29 -6.84 -20.48 14.30
CA GLN A 29 -7.30 -20.57 15.68
C GLN A 29 -6.57 -19.51 16.51
N ARG A 30 -7.32 -18.86 17.39
CA ARG A 30 -6.81 -17.77 18.24
C ARG A 30 -5.57 -18.19 19.03
N ASP A 31 -5.56 -19.43 19.50
CA ASP A 31 -4.47 -20.00 20.30
C ASP A 31 -3.20 -20.29 19.47
N ASP A 32 -3.35 -20.59 18.19
CA ASP A 32 -2.20 -20.77 17.29
C ASP A 32 -1.58 -19.43 16.92
N VAL A 33 -2.40 -18.42 16.67
CA VAL A 33 -1.93 -17.06 16.40
C VAL A 33 -1.21 -16.47 17.60
N VAL A 34 -1.75 -16.66 18.81
CA VAL A 34 -1.10 -16.21 20.06
C VAL A 34 0.24 -16.93 20.25
N ARG A 35 0.29 -18.25 20.07
CA ARG A 35 1.55 -19.01 20.15
C ARG A 35 2.59 -18.57 19.11
N TRP A 36 2.17 -18.27 17.90
CA TRP A 36 3.09 -17.77 16.86
C TRP A 36 3.60 -16.37 17.18
N LEU A 37 2.75 -15.51 17.75
CA LEU A 37 3.15 -14.19 18.20
C LEU A 37 4.16 -14.27 19.36
N GLU A 38 3.90 -15.12 20.36
CA GLU A 38 4.83 -15.38 21.48
C GLU A 38 6.17 -15.97 21.00
N TYR A 39 6.14 -16.86 19.99
CA TYR A 39 7.36 -17.39 19.38
C TYR A 39 8.13 -16.30 18.62
N ALA A 40 7.42 -15.40 17.96
CA ALA A 40 8.03 -14.30 17.21
C ALA A 40 8.61 -13.21 18.12
N GLU A 41 8.12 -13.06 19.36
CA GLU A 41 8.71 -12.16 20.38
C GLU A 41 10.11 -12.62 20.83
N GLN A 42 10.44 -13.90 20.67
CA GLN A 42 11.76 -14.46 20.99
C GLN A 42 12.75 -14.33 19.83
N ILE A 43 12.30 -13.86 18.67
CA ILE A 43 13.14 -13.68 17.47
C ILE A 43 13.91 -12.36 17.58
N ASP A 44 15.18 -12.38 17.19
CA ASP A 44 16.00 -11.17 17.13
C ASP A 44 15.33 -10.07 16.30
N ALA A 45 15.27 -8.86 16.86
CA ALA A 45 14.65 -7.70 16.21
C ALA A 45 15.17 -7.44 14.80
N TRP A 46 16.47 -7.74 14.55
CA TRP A 46 17.08 -7.63 13.22
C TRP A 46 16.50 -8.61 12.21
N LEU A 47 16.19 -9.83 12.64
CA LEU A 47 15.60 -10.83 11.77
C LEU A 47 14.16 -10.44 11.41
N VAL A 48 13.38 -9.98 12.39
CA VAL A 48 12.03 -9.46 12.16
C VAL A 48 12.05 -8.27 11.19
N ALA A 49 12.94 -7.31 11.40
CA ALA A 49 13.10 -6.17 10.49
C ALA A 49 13.45 -6.61 9.06
N THR A 50 14.34 -7.58 8.92
CA THR A 50 14.72 -8.13 7.61
C THR A 50 13.56 -8.80 6.91
N ILE A 51 12.76 -9.60 7.63
CA ILE A 51 11.56 -10.26 7.11
C ILE A 51 10.53 -9.21 6.66
N VAL A 52 10.28 -8.19 7.46
CA VAL A 52 9.37 -7.09 7.13
C VAL A 52 9.81 -6.38 5.84
N ILE A 53 11.09 -6.03 5.75
CA ILE A 53 11.65 -5.40 4.54
C ILE A 53 11.48 -6.32 3.33
N ALA A 54 11.84 -7.60 3.47
CA ALA A 54 11.75 -8.57 2.37
C ALA A 54 10.31 -8.77 1.90
N LEU A 55 9.33 -8.88 2.83
CA LEU A 55 7.92 -9.00 2.50
C LEU A 55 7.39 -7.76 1.76
N LEU A 56 7.76 -6.56 2.23
CA LEU A 56 7.31 -5.33 1.60
C LEU A 56 8.00 -5.07 0.25
N VAL A 57 9.20 -5.58 0.05
CA VAL A 57 9.84 -5.58 -1.28
C VAL A 57 9.19 -6.62 -2.19
N ALA A 58 8.84 -7.78 -1.67
CA ALA A 58 8.14 -8.83 -2.41
C ALA A 58 6.73 -8.40 -2.85
N ASP A 59 6.11 -7.45 -2.15
CA ASP A 59 4.81 -6.86 -2.51
C ASP A 59 4.78 -6.27 -3.94
N LEU A 60 5.93 -5.88 -4.46
CA LEU A 60 6.05 -5.44 -5.86
C LEU A 60 5.67 -6.56 -6.87
N PHE A 61 5.81 -7.83 -6.48
CA PHE A 61 5.60 -8.99 -7.35
C PHE A 61 4.42 -9.86 -6.89
N ILE A 62 4.14 -9.88 -5.61
CA ILE A 62 3.13 -10.72 -4.98
C ILE A 62 2.31 -9.82 -4.05
N ALA A 63 1.01 -9.72 -4.25
CA ALA A 63 0.14 -8.89 -3.43
C ALA A 63 0.25 -9.26 -1.94
N VAL A 64 0.94 -8.43 -1.16
CA VAL A 64 1.10 -8.57 0.30
C VAL A 64 0.24 -7.52 1.00
N PRO A 65 -0.47 -7.83 2.07
CA PRO A 65 -1.26 -6.85 2.80
C PRO A 65 -0.34 -5.88 3.58
N THR A 66 0.16 -4.85 2.88
CA THR A 66 1.16 -3.89 3.39
C THR A 66 0.78 -3.27 4.73
N MET A 67 -0.53 -3.00 4.96
CA MET A 67 -1.01 -2.45 6.21
C MET A 67 -0.81 -3.44 7.37
N THR A 68 -1.18 -4.70 7.17
CA THR A 68 -1.01 -5.75 8.19
C THR A 68 0.47 -5.94 8.52
N VAL A 69 1.34 -6.03 7.51
CA VAL A 69 2.79 -6.17 7.73
C VAL A 69 3.35 -4.96 8.48
N THR A 70 2.91 -3.74 8.18
CA THR A 70 3.38 -2.53 8.86
C THR A 70 2.91 -2.45 10.30
N VAL A 71 1.66 -2.85 10.58
CA VAL A 71 1.11 -2.92 11.95
C VAL A 71 1.87 -3.98 12.77
N LEU A 72 2.10 -5.17 12.21
CA LEU A 72 2.89 -6.22 12.85
C LEU A 72 4.35 -5.78 13.07
N ALA A 73 4.95 -5.04 12.14
CA ALA A 73 6.27 -4.47 12.33
C ALA A 73 6.29 -3.53 13.55
N GLY A 74 5.25 -2.71 13.73
CA GLY A 74 5.10 -1.86 14.90
C GLY A 74 4.92 -2.65 16.20
N TYR A 75 4.16 -3.74 16.16
CA TYR A 75 3.96 -4.64 17.30
C TYR A 75 5.29 -5.25 17.78
N PHE A 76 6.09 -5.84 16.88
CA PHE A 76 7.32 -6.55 17.24
C PHE A 76 8.53 -5.63 17.47
N LEU A 77 8.66 -4.55 16.71
CA LEU A 77 9.84 -3.68 16.71
C LEU A 77 9.62 -2.35 17.44
N GLY A 78 8.40 -2.16 17.96
CA GLY A 78 7.99 -0.87 18.51
C GLY A 78 7.71 0.19 17.42
N PRO A 79 7.25 1.38 17.82
CA PRO A 79 6.77 2.38 16.87
C PRO A 79 7.86 2.90 15.94
N LEU A 80 9.06 3.12 16.44
CA LEU A 80 10.18 3.65 15.66
C LEU A 80 10.82 2.55 14.80
N GLY A 81 11.11 1.39 15.38
CA GLY A 81 11.70 0.25 14.68
C GLY A 81 10.80 -0.25 13.56
N GLY A 82 9.51 -0.40 13.84
CA GLY A 82 8.50 -0.81 12.85
C GLY A 82 8.35 0.20 11.72
N ALA A 83 8.30 1.50 12.04
CA ALA A 83 8.21 2.54 11.02
C ALA A 83 9.47 2.58 10.12
N LEU A 84 10.65 2.40 10.69
CA LEU A 84 11.91 2.36 9.93
C LEU A 84 11.99 1.13 9.03
N ALA A 85 11.68 -0.06 9.56
CA ALA A 85 11.70 -1.30 8.78
C ALA A 85 10.65 -1.24 7.65
N ALA A 86 9.40 -0.92 7.96
CA ALA A 86 8.35 -0.82 6.96
C ALA A 86 8.61 0.30 5.94
N GLY A 87 9.06 1.47 6.40
CA GLY A 87 9.43 2.59 5.54
C GLY A 87 10.54 2.22 4.56
N THR A 88 11.60 1.56 5.05
CA THR A 88 12.71 1.09 4.22
C THR A 88 12.24 0.10 3.17
N GLY A 89 11.43 -0.90 3.56
CA GLY A 89 10.88 -1.89 2.65
C GLY A 89 10.02 -1.25 1.55
N MET A 90 9.08 -0.38 1.93
CA MET A 90 8.20 0.30 0.98
C MET A 90 8.96 1.25 0.04
N ILE A 91 9.91 2.02 0.56
CA ILE A 91 10.72 2.95 -0.25
C ILE A 91 11.56 2.17 -1.26
N THR A 92 12.15 1.05 -0.81
CA THR A 92 12.93 0.16 -1.68
C THR A 92 12.05 -0.45 -2.77
N ALA A 93 10.87 -0.98 -2.42
CA ALA A 93 9.90 -1.50 -3.37
C ALA A 93 9.47 -0.44 -4.40
N GLY A 94 9.13 0.76 -3.94
CA GLY A 94 8.76 1.88 -4.80
C GLY A 94 9.87 2.30 -5.76
N ALA A 95 11.11 2.40 -5.26
CA ALA A 95 12.27 2.74 -6.08
C ALA A 95 12.58 1.64 -7.12
N MET A 96 12.45 0.36 -6.74
CA MET A 96 12.59 -0.77 -7.66
C MET A 96 11.50 -0.75 -8.74
N GLY A 97 10.23 -0.57 -8.35
CA GLY A 97 9.10 -0.47 -9.27
C GLY A 97 9.27 0.67 -10.28
N TYR A 98 9.67 1.84 -9.81
CA TYR A 98 10.03 2.98 -10.65
C TYR A 98 11.20 2.64 -11.60
N GLY A 99 12.30 2.08 -11.10
CA GLY A 99 13.48 1.75 -11.88
C GLY A 99 13.22 0.71 -12.97
N ILE A 100 12.54 -0.38 -12.63
CA ILE A 100 12.14 -1.43 -13.57
C ILE A 100 11.25 -0.83 -14.67
N SER A 101 10.27 -0.02 -14.28
CA SER A 101 9.32 0.57 -15.20
C SER A 101 9.93 1.66 -16.08
N THR A 102 10.92 2.37 -15.61
CA THR A 102 11.69 3.33 -16.44
C THR A 102 12.42 2.61 -17.58
N LYS A 103 12.92 1.39 -17.32
CA LYS A 103 13.71 0.62 -18.29
C LYS A 103 12.85 -0.23 -19.21
N PHE A 104 11.84 -0.89 -18.68
CA PHE A 104 11.05 -1.89 -19.41
C PHE A 104 9.57 -1.52 -19.58
N GLY A 105 9.05 -0.57 -18.78
CA GLY A 105 7.62 -0.33 -18.63
C GLY A 105 6.93 0.10 -19.93
N ARG A 106 7.58 0.90 -20.77
CA ARG A 106 6.99 1.35 -22.04
C ARG A 106 6.78 0.19 -23.02
N SER A 107 7.70 -0.76 -23.05
CA SER A 107 7.57 -1.96 -23.90
C SER A 107 6.46 -2.89 -23.41
N VAL A 108 6.30 -3.01 -22.10
CA VAL A 108 5.24 -3.82 -21.48
C VAL A 108 3.86 -3.16 -21.67
N LEU A 109 3.77 -1.84 -21.43
CA LEU A 109 2.52 -1.11 -21.61
C LEU A 109 2.01 -1.15 -23.05
N ARG A 110 2.90 -1.02 -24.04
CA ARG A 110 2.55 -1.16 -25.46
C ARG A 110 2.03 -2.54 -25.85
N ARG A 111 2.39 -3.58 -25.10
CA ARG A 111 1.85 -4.95 -25.32
C ARG A 111 0.47 -5.13 -24.71
N ILE A 112 0.17 -4.41 -23.63
CA ILE A 112 -1.09 -4.52 -22.88
C ILE A 112 -2.13 -3.55 -23.43
N ILE A 113 -1.70 -2.32 -23.74
CA ILE A 113 -2.56 -1.26 -24.28
C ILE A 113 -2.15 -1.07 -25.74
N SER A 114 -2.90 -1.73 -26.64
CA SER A 114 -2.67 -1.63 -28.09
C SER A 114 -3.03 -0.27 -28.67
N ASP A 115 -3.70 0.59 -27.88
CA ASP A 115 -4.16 1.92 -28.26
C ASP A 115 -3.13 2.98 -27.79
N GLU A 116 -2.34 3.47 -28.74
CA GLU A 116 -1.31 4.50 -28.48
C GLU A 116 -1.92 5.82 -28.00
N GLU A 117 -3.16 6.12 -28.38
CA GLU A 117 -3.86 7.33 -28.00
C GLU A 117 -4.19 7.33 -26.51
N ARG A 118 -4.72 6.21 -25.99
CA ARG A 118 -4.96 5.99 -24.56
C ARG A 118 -3.68 6.02 -23.73
N LEU A 119 -2.60 5.46 -24.26
CA LEU A 119 -1.31 5.47 -23.60
C LEU A 119 -0.79 6.91 -23.46
N SER A 120 -0.89 7.71 -24.52
CA SER A 120 -0.52 9.12 -24.53
C SER A 120 -1.36 9.94 -23.54
N GLU A 121 -2.67 9.71 -23.49
CA GLU A 121 -3.55 10.36 -22.50
C GLU A 121 -3.16 10.03 -21.06
N MET A 122 -2.87 8.77 -20.76
CA MET A 122 -2.41 8.36 -19.44
C MET A 122 -1.07 9.01 -19.06
N GLU A 123 -0.12 9.06 -20.02
CA GLU A 123 1.16 9.73 -19.82
C GLU A 123 0.97 11.23 -19.55
N GLN A 124 0.10 11.90 -20.29
CA GLN A 124 -0.20 13.33 -20.09
C GLN A 124 -0.85 13.61 -18.74
N VAL A 125 -1.87 12.83 -18.37
CA VAL A 125 -2.55 12.97 -17.07
C VAL A 125 -1.56 12.74 -15.92
N PHE A 126 -0.73 11.70 -16.02
CA PHE A 126 0.25 11.41 -14.97
C PHE A 126 1.39 12.45 -14.95
N SER A 127 1.84 12.95 -16.08
CA SER A 127 2.82 14.03 -16.15
C SER A 127 2.33 15.30 -15.43
N ARG A 128 1.04 15.61 -15.56
CA ARG A 128 0.42 16.80 -14.95
C ARG A 128 0.11 16.59 -13.46
N TYR A 129 -0.45 15.45 -13.09
CA TYR A 129 -0.98 15.20 -11.75
C TYR A 129 -0.22 14.11 -10.95
N GLY A 130 0.82 13.52 -11.52
CA GLY A 130 1.51 12.37 -10.95
C GLY A 130 2.03 12.59 -9.53
N LEU A 131 2.46 13.82 -9.19
CA LEU A 131 2.87 14.13 -7.82
C LEU A 131 1.70 13.97 -6.83
N VAL A 132 0.53 14.49 -7.19
CA VAL A 132 -0.68 14.39 -6.37
C VAL A 132 -1.15 12.93 -6.28
N VAL A 133 -1.07 12.20 -7.39
CA VAL A 133 -1.39 10.76 -7.42
C VAL A 133 -0.47 9.98 -6.47
N LEU A 134 0.84 10.22 -6.49
CA LEU A 134 1.81 9.60 -5.60
C LEU A 134 1.54 9.90 -4.11
N MET A 135 1.12 11.13 -3.79
CA MET A 135 0.79 11.51 -2.41
C MET A 135 -0.45 10.78 -1.89
N ILE A 136 -1.42 10.50 -2.77
CA ILE A 136 -2.75 9.99 -2.38
C ILE A 136 -2.88 8.47 -2.64
N CYS A 137 -1.95 7.88 -3.38
CA CYS A 137 -2.05 6.49 -3.83
C CYS A 137 -2.22 5.50 -2.67
N ARG A 138 -1.73 5.82 -1.47
CA ARG A 138 -1.90 4.99 -0.27
C ARG A 138 -3.35 4.82 0.18
N ALA A 139 -4.26 5.67 -0.30
CA ALA A 139 -5.69 5.58 0.03
C ALA A 139 -6.39 4.35 -0.58
N MET A 140 -5.78 3.72 -1.59
CA MET A 140 -6.38 2.57 -2.26
C MET A 140 -5.34 1.44 -2.41
N PRO A 141 -5.74 0.18 -2.22
CA PRO A 141 -4.87 -0.97 -2.49
C PRO A 141 -4.49 -1.00 -3.98
N ILE A 142 -3.30 -1.48 -4.31
CA ILE A 142 -2.75 -1.62 -5.67
C ILE A 142 -2.31 -0.28 -6.30
N LEU A 143 -2.87 0.86 -5.89
CA LEU A 143 -2.49 2.16 -6.48
C LEU A 143 -1.04 2.57 -6.22
N PRO A 144 -0.43 2.30 -5.05
CA PRO A 144 0.98 2.65 -4.82
C PRO A 144 1.91 1.99 -5.84
N GLU A 145 1.74 0.70 -6.09
CA GLU A 145 2.56 -0.09 -7.02
C GLU A 145 2.36 0.40 -8.46
N VAL A 146 1.10 0.57 -8.87
CA VAL A 146 0.77 1.11 -10.20
C VAL A 146 1.30 2.53 -10.39
N SER A 147 1.21 3.39 -9.38
CA SER A 147 1.68 4.78 -9.47
C SER A 147 3.21 4.86 -9.57
N CYS A 148 3.95 3.98 -8.87
CA CYS A 148 5.40 3.86 -9.04
C CYS A 148 5.77 3.43 -10.45
N CYS A 149 5.05 2.43 -10.99
CA CYS A 149 5.26 1.96 -12.36
C CYS A 149 4.94 3.08 -13.39
N LEU A 150 3.85 3.80 -13.23
CA LEU A 150 3.48 4.91 -14.11
C LEU A 150 4.50 6.06 -14.03
N ALA A 151 5.02 6.38 -12.85
CA ALA A 151 6.08 7.36 -12.68
C ALA A 151 7.36 6.97 -13.45
N GLY A 152 7.69 5.68 -13.45
CA GLY A 152 8.81 5.14 -14.23
C GLY A 152 8.58 5.21 -15.73
N VAL A 153 7.42 4.76 -16.21
CA VAL A 153 7.04 4.79 -17.65
C VAL A 153 7.03 6.20 -18.21
N THR A 154 6.46 7.15 -17.48
CA THR A 154 6.39 8.57 -17.87
C THR A 154 7.72 9.30 -17.70
N ARG A 155 8.79 8.60 -17.24
CA ARG A 155 10.10 9.16 -16.98
C ARG A 155 10.05 10.41 -16.08
N MET A 156 9.16 10.41 -15.09
CA MET A 156 9.13 11.44 -14.07
C MET A 156 10.51 11.57 -13.42
N ARG A 157 10.98 12.79 -13.12
CA ARG A 157 12.28 12.98 -12.46
C ARG A 157 12.28 12.25 -11.11
N PHE A 158 13.31 11.45 -10.85
CA PHE A 158 13.43 10.61 -9.64
C PHE A 158 13.22 11.40 -8.33
N VAL A 159 13.77 12.62 -8.26
CA VAL A 159 13.59 13.51 -7.09
C VAL A 159 12.13 13.87 -6.89
N LYS A 160 11.39 14.18 -7.98
CA LYS A 160 9.95 14.50 -7.91
C LYS A 160 9.13 13.28 -7.50
N PHE A 161 9.47 12.10 -8.04
CA PHE A 161 8.89 10.83 -7.65
C PHE A 161 9.12 10.54 -6.15
N GLY A 162 10.39 10.57 -5.70
CA GLY A 162 10.76 10.28 -4.33
C GLY A 162 10.06 11.21 -3.34
N PHE A 163 10.02 12.51 -3.63
CA PHE A 163 9.33 13.48 -2.78
C PHE A 163 7.83 13.17 -2.63
N GLY A 164 7.12 12.94 -3.75
CA GLY A 164 5.69 12.62 -3.71
C GLY A 164 5.41 11.30 -3.01
N TYR A 165 6.25 10.28 -3.26
CA TYR A 165 6.13 8.98 -2.64
C TYR A 165 6.39 9.00 -1.14
N LEU A 166 7.43 9.74 -0.69
CA LEU A 166 7.77 9.89 0.73
C LEU A 166 6.67 10.61 1.51
N ILE A 167 6.10 11.69 0.96
CA ILE A 167 5.00 12.42 1.61
C ILE A 167 3.79 11.50 1.86
N GLY A 168 3.49 10.58 0.94
CA GLY A 168 2.41 9.62 1.14
C GLY A 168 2.79 8.47 2.08
N THR A 169 4.03 7.98 1.98
CA THR A 169 4.46 6.76 2.67
C THR A 169 4.86 7.03 4.13
N VAL A 170 5.62 8.09 4.41
CA VAL A 170 6.16 8.34 5.76
C VAL A 170 5.06 8.51 6.82
N PRO A 171 4.03 9.36 6.62
CA PRO A 171 2.96 9.45 7.60
C PRO A 171 2.21 8.14 7.78
N TYR A 172 2.00 7.41 6.69
CA TYR A 172 1.31 6.12 6.70
C TYR A 172 2.05 5.08 7.57
N VAL A 173 3.36 4.88 7.36
CA VAL A 173 4.13 3.90 8.13
C VAL A 173 4.25 4.29 9.60
N ILE A 174 4.38 5.59 9.91
CA ILE A 174 4.44 6.08 11.29
C ILE A 174 3.13 5.74 12.02
N VAL A 175 1.99 6.07 11.41
CA VAL A 175 0.68 5.83 12.02
C VAL A 175 0.43 4.33 12.18
N CYS A 176 0.67 3.52 11.15
CA CYS A 176 0.43 2.08 11.22
C CYS A 176 1.37 1.39 12.23
N ALA A 177 2.64 1.74 12.27
CA ALA A 177 3.59 1.18 13.22
C ALA A 177 3.27 1.62 14.67
N TRP A 178 2.85 2.86 14.86
CA TRP A 178 2.43 3.35 16.16
C TRP A 178 1.19 2.61 16.68
N LEU A 179 0.19 2.38 15.82
CA LEU A 179 -0.99 1.59 16.14
C LEU A 179 -0.65 0.14 16.49
N GLY A 180 0.29 -0.46 15.75
CA GLY A 180 0.80 -1.79 16.04
C GLY A 180 1.45 -1.88 17.41
N ALA A 181 2.27 -0.88 17.75
CA ALA A 181 2.97 -0.82 19.04
C ALA A 181 2.05 -0.61 20.25
N GLN A 182 0.84 -0.08 20.05
CA GLN A 182 -0.19 0.06 21.10
C GLN A 182 -0.98 -1.23 21.31
N SER A 183 -0.81 -2.23 20.46
CA SER A 183 -1.55 -3.49 20.51
C SER A 183 -0.77 -4.52 21.28
N SER A 184 -1.49 -5.47 21.90
CA SER A 184 -0.90 -6.63 22.56
C SER A 184 -1.55 -7.92 22.05
N ALA A 185 -0.92 -9.07 22.25
CA ALA A 185 -1.48 -10.37 21.88
C ALA A 185 -2.84 -10.63 22.58
N THR A 186 -3.01 -10.07 23.79
CA THR A 186 -4.24 -10.19 24.60
C THR A 186 -5.31 -9.18 24.19
N ASP A 187 -4.92 -8.01 23.67
CA ASP A 187 -5.82 -6.95 23.21
C ASP A 187 -5.42 -6.40 21.84
N PRO A 188 -5.87 -7.04 20.74
CA PRO A 188 -5.61 -6.58 19.37
C PRO A 188 -6.54 -5.41 18.94
N MET A 189 -7.48 -5.01 19.80
CA MET A 189 -8.49 -3.98 19.46
C MET A 189 -7.89 -2.65 19.01
N PRO A 190 -6.82 -2.10 19.62
CA PRO A 190 -6.21 -0.85 19.15
C PRO A 190 -5.74 -0.91 17.69
N ALA A 191 -5.13 -2.04 17.26
CA ALA A 191 -4.70 -2.23 15.88
C ALA A 191 -5.89 -2.29 14.93
N ILE A 192 -6.96 -3.00 15.28
CA ILE A 192 -8.16 -3.18 14.44
C ILE A 192 -8.87 -1.84 14.26
N TRP A 193 -9.16 -1.11 15.36
CA TRP A 193 -9.80 0.20 15.29
C TRP A 193 -8.92 1.23 14.60
N GLY A 194 -7.63 1.18 14.85
CA GLY A 194 -6.66 2.05 14.19
C GLY A 194 -6.61 1.81 12.68
N ALA A 195 -6.53 0.55 12.26
CA ALA A 195 -6.56 0.15 10.86
C ALA A 195 -7.86 0.61 10.16
N ALA A 196 -9.00 0.40 10.81
CA ALA A 196 -10.29 0.86 10.30
C ALA A 196 -10.33 2.39 10.17
N THR A 197 -9.86 3.11 11.18
CA THR A 197 -9.84 4.59 11.19
C THR A 197 -8.94 5.14 10.09
N VAL A 198 -7.71 4.61 9.94
CA VAL A 198 -6.79 5.01 8.86
C VAL A 198 -7.42 4.76 7.50
N SER A 199 -8.03 3.59 7.30
CA SER A 199 -8.71 3.26 6.05
C SER A 199 -9.85 4.23 5.74
N VAL A 200 -10.71 4.52 6.71
CA VAL A 200 -11.83 5.47 6.55
C VAL A 200 -11.32 6.89 6.25
N VAL A 201 -10.31 7.36 6.98
CA VAL A 201 -9.71 8.70 6.75
C VAL A 201 -9.11 8.79 5.36
N MET A 202 -8.39 7.77 4.91
CA MET A 202 -7.82 7.73 3.57
C MET A 202 -8.91 7.72 2.49
N TRP A 203 -9.99 6.94 2.67
CA TRP A 203 -11.13 6.94 1.77
C TRP A 203 -11.86 8.29 1.71
N LEU A 204 -12.04 8.95 2.85
CA LEU A 204 -12.62 10.29 2.92
C LEU A 204 -11.73 11.32 2.21
N CYS A 205 -10.41 11.29 2.45
CA CYS A 205 -9.45 12.15 1.76
C CYS A 205 -9.53 11.99 0.23
N TRP A 206 -9.54 10.74 -0.25
CA TRP A 206 -9.72 10.41 -1.66
C TRP A 206 -11.03 10.94 -2.22
N PHE A 207 -12.13 10.73 -1.51
CA PHE A 207 -13.46 11.19 -1.93
C PHE A 207 -13.53 12.73 -2.03
N PHE A 208 -12.99 13.44 -1.04
CA PHE A 208 -12.92 14.91 -1.03
C PHE A 208 -12.09 15.45 -2.19
N LEU A 209 -10.95 14.84 -2.47
CA LEU A 209 -10.04 15.26 -3.55
C LEU A 209 -10.68 15.07 -4.93
N ILE A 210 -11.30 13.93 -5.18
CA ILE A 210 -12.04 13.70 -6.45
C ILE A 210 -13.20 14.71 -6.58
N ARG A 211 -13.91 14.97 -5.50
CA ARG A 211 -15.04 15.91 -5.53
C ARG A 211 -14.60 17.35 -5.77
N HIS A 212 -13.49 17.75 -5.18
CA HIS A 212 -12.88 19.06 -5.42
C HIS A 212 -12.42 19.22 -6.87
N HIS A 213 -11.75 18.21 -7.42
CA HIS A 213 -11.27 18.22 -8.80
C HIS A 213 -12.41 18.29 -9.83
N ARG A 214 -13.52 17.57 -9.59
CA ARG A 214 -14.72 17.63 -10.48
C ARG A 214 -15.41 18.99 -10.45
N ARG A 215 -15.32 19.74 -9.37
CA ARG A 215 -15.89 21.10 -9.28
C ARG A 215 -15.08 22.13 -10.04
N SER A 216 -13.76 21.97 -10.10
CA SER A 216 -12.85 22.85 -10.84
C SER A 216 -13.05 22.75 -12.37
N HIS A 217 -13.35 21.56 -12.88
CA HIS A 217 -13.59 21.33 -14.32
C HIS A 217 -14.99 21.72 -14.82
N ARG A 218 -15.93 22.04 -13.95
CA ARG A 218 -17.27 22.55 -14.34
C ARG A 218 -17.31 24.08 -14.45
N ARG A 219 -16.23 24.77 -14.16
CA ARG A 219 -16.15 26.26 -14.21
C ARG A 219 -15.31 26.79 -15.39
N VAL A 220 -14.92 25.93 -16.31
CA VAL A 220 -14.36 26.25 -17.63
C VAL A 220 -15.31 25.66 -18.67
#